data_d6694c6602200ef558043528f76dbe0d
#
_entry.id   d6694c6602200ef558043528f76dbe0d
#
_cell.length_a   1.000
_cell.length_b   1.000
_cell.length_c   1.000
_cell.angle_alpha   90.00
_cell.angle_beta   90.00
_cell.angle_gamma   90.00
#
_symmetry.space_group_name_H-M   'P 1'
#
loop_
_entity.id
_entity.type
_entity.pdbx_description
1 polymer ?
#
loop_
_entity_poly.entity_id
_entity_poly.type
_entity_poly.pdbx_seq_one_letter_code
_entity_poly.pdbx_strand_id
1 'polypeptide(L)' 'NNSKIPKSIVPKKIASYIKSNFPKEKVTKIEIESSGYKTKLTNGLELKFNLKEDFVKIDK' A
#
# COMPACT_ATOMS: atom_id res chain seq x y z
N ASN A 1 9.16 15.66 -14.39
CA ASN A 1 8.86 15.46 -14.26
C ASN A 1 8.30 14.79 -13.97
N ASN A 2 8.15 14.55 -13.71
CA ASN A 2 7.68 14.13 -13.42
C ASN A 2 6.77 13.50 -13.26
N SER A 3 6.71 13.29 -13.32
CA SER A 3 5.59 12.95 -13.25
C SER A 3 5.26 11.57 -13.09
N LYS A 4 5.89 10.74 -13.14
CA LYS A 4 5.60 9.50 -13.03
C LYS A 4 5.93 9.06 -11.84
N ILE A 5 5.90 8.93 -11.07
CA ILE A 5 6.34 8.59 -10.01
C ILE A 5 5.56 7.87 -9.15
N PRO A 6 4.49 7.56 -9.22
CA PRO A 6 3.69 6.95 -8.31
C PRO A 6 4.20 5.79 -7.59
N LYS A 7 4.89 4.92 -8.19
CA LYS A 7 5.27 3.77 -7.44
C LYS A 7 6.29 4.11 -6.44
N SER A 8 6.95 5.20 -6.56
CA SER A 8 7.98 5.50 -5.61
C SER A 8 7.46 6.04 -4.31
N ILE A 9 6.16 6.28 -4.19
CA ILE A 9 5.68 6.76 -2.93
C ILE A 9 5.13 5.70 -2.03
N VAL A 10 5.26 4.44 -2.34
CA VAL A 10 4.86 3.39 -1.42
C VAL A 10 5.94 3.28 -0.36
N PRO A 11 5.62 3.52 0.92
CA PRO A 11 6.63 3.43 1.97
C PRO A 11 7.23 2.04 2.03
N LYS A 12 8.52 1.98 2.36
CA LYS A 12 9.22 0.73 2.41
C LYS A 12 8.57 -0.27 3.31
N LYS A 13 8.09 0.16 4.46
CA LYS A 13 7.49 -0.72 5.43
C LYS A 13 6.22 -1.36 4.88
N ILE A 14 5.41 -0.57 4.19
CA ILE A 14 4.20 -1.08 3.58
C ILE A 14 4.52 -2.04 2.46
N ALA A 15 5.48 -1.68 1.61
CA ALA A 15 5.87 -2.53 0.50
C ALA A 15 6.42 -3.87 1.02
N SER A 16 7.17 -3.82 2.10
CA SER A 16 7.73 -5.03 2.69
C SER A 16 6.63 -5.93 3.24
N TYR A 17 5.64 -5.35 3.88
CA TYR A 17 4.53 -6.12 4.40
C TYR A 17 3.80 -6.84 3.27
N ILE A 18 3.53 -6.12 2.20
CA ILE A 18 2.81 -6.69 1.08
C ILE A 18 3.63 -7.79 0.43
N LYS A 19 4.91 -7.57 0.27
CA LYS A 19 5.77 -8.56 -0.34
C LYS A 19 5.85 -9.83 0.50
N SER A 20 5.84 -9.69 1.82
CA SER A 20 5.91 -10.85 2.70
C SER A 20 4.61 -11.63 2.76
N ASN A 21 3.49 -10.93 2.74
CA ASN A 21 2.20 -11.58 2.90
C ASN A 21 1.48 -11.85 1.60
N PHE A 22 1.77 -11.08 0.57
CA PHE A 22 1.12 -11.23 -0.73
C PHE A 22 2.17 -11.16 -1.82
N PRO A 23 3.11 -12.10 -1.84
CA PRO A 23 4.23 -12.02 -2.78
C PRO A 23 3.84 -12.08 -4.25
N LYS A 24 2.67 -12.61 -4.54
CA LYS A 24 2.22 -12.70 -5.93
C LYS A 24 1.38 -11.51 -6.35
N GLU A 25 1.08 -10.60 -5.43
CA GLU A 25 0.27 -9.45 -5.74
C GLU A 25 1.12 -8.20 -5.82
N LYS A 26 0.60 -7.20 -6.50
CA LYS A 26 1.29 -5.93 -6.62
C LYS A 26 0.33 -4.81 -6.23
N VAL A 27 0.90 -3.69 -5.83
CA VAL A 27 0.09 -2.53 -5.47
C VAL A 27 -0.34 -1.86 -6.77
N THR A 28 -1.64 -1.73 -6.96
CA THR A 28 -2.18 -1.04 -8.12
C THR A 28 -2.52 0.40 -7.80
N LYS A 29 -2.68 0.72 -6.51
CA LYS A 29 -3.07 2.05 -6.13
C LYS A 29 -2.69 2.29 -4.68
N ILE A 30 -2.27 3.50 -4.37
CA ILE A 30 -2.02 3.85 -2.99
C ILE A 30 -2.63 5.22 -2.74
N GLU A 31 -3.30 5.38 -1.62
CA GLU A 31 -3.89 6.64 -1.22
C GLU A 31 -3.36 7.02 0.14
N ILE A 32 -3.00 8.27 0.30
CA ILE A 32 -2.51 8.76 1.57
C ILE A 32 -3.64 9.56 2.20
N GLU A 33 -4.01 9.17 3.39
CA GLU A 33 -5.12 9.82 4.09
C GLU A 33 -4.64 10.40 5.40
N SER A 34 -5.45 11.23 6.02
CA SER A 34 -5.05 11.84 7.28
C SER A 34 -4.82 10.80 8.37
N SER A 35 -5.49 9.67 8.29
CA SER A 35 -5.34 8.63 9.30
C SER A 35 -4.34 7.55 8.91
N GLY A 36 -3.79 7.61 7.71
CA GLY A 36 -2.83 6.61 7.30
C GLY A 36 -2.82 6.39 5.80
N TYR A 37 -2.56 5.14 5.40
CA TYR A 37 -2.41 4.79 3.99
C TYR A 37 -3.39 3.70 3.62
N LYS A 38 -3.82 3.72 2.37
CA LYS A 38 -4.69 2.68 1.85
C LYS A 38 -4.06 2.18 0.55
N THR A 39 -3.77 0.89 0.47
CA THR A 39 -3.19 0.31 -0.74
C THR A 39 -4.13 -0.71 -1.32
N LYS A 40 -4.22 -0.73 -2.65
CA LYS A 40 -5.04 -1.70 -3.34
C LYS A 40 -4.15 -2.64 -4.11
N LEU A 41 -4.45 -3.93 -4.07
CA LEU A 41 -3.63 -4.93 -4.71
C LEU A 41 -4.28 -5.46 -5.96
N THR A 42 -3.51 -6.20 -6.76
CA THR A 42 -4.01 -6.74 -8.01
C THR A 42 -5.15 -7.74 -7.82
N ASN A 43 -5.25 -8.35 -6.64
CA ASN A 43 -6.34 -9.29 -6.38
C ASN A 43 -7.59 -8.61 -5.84
N GLY A 44 -7.60 -7.29 -5.79
CA GLY A 44 -8.78 -6.57 -5.34
C GLY A 44 -8.85 -6.25 -3.86
N LEU A 45 -7.90 -6.74 -3.09
CA LEU A 45 -7.90 -6.46 -1.66
C LEU A 45 -7.38 -5.05 -1.39
N GLU A 46 -7.91 -4.43 -0.36
CA GLU A 46 -7.40 -3.15 0.10
C GLU A 46 -6.81 -3.35 1.48
N LEU A 47 -5.57 -2.90 1.64
CA LEU A 47 -4.89 -3.01 2.93
C LEU A 47 -4.78 -1.62 3.51
N LYS A 48 -5.12 -1.48 4.78
CA LYS A 48 -5.02 -0.19 5.45
C LYS A 48 -3.87 -0.19 6.44
N PHE A 49 -3.14 0.91 6.45
CA PHE A 49 -1.99 1.09 7.32
C PHE A 49 -2.14 2.43 8.03
N ASN A 50 -1.61 2.54 9.24
CA ASN A 50 -1.70 3.79 9.95
C ASN A 50 -0.55 4.71 9.54
N LEU A 51 -0.45 5.87 10.16
CA LEU A 51 0.58 6.84 9.79
C LEU A 51 1.99 6.35 10.09
N LYS A 52 2.12 5.36 10.94
CA LYS A 52 3.41 4.77 11.22
C LYS A 52 3.71 3.62 10.26
N GLU A 53 2.82 3.42 9.28
CA GLU A 53 3.01 2.38 8.28
C GLU A 53 2.85 0.98 8.83
N ASP A 54 2.14 0.85 9.93
CA ASP A 54 1.83 -0.45 10.49
C ASP A 54 0.48 -0.91 9.95
N PHE A 55 0.37 -2.21 9.73
CA PHE A 55 -0.85 -2.77 9.19
C PHE A 55 -2.02 -2.60 10.16
N VAL A 56 -3.16 -2.20 9.62
CA VAL A 56 -4.36 -2.01 10.42
C VAL A 56 -5.39 -3.07 10.11
N LYS A 57 -5.78 -3.19 8.85
CA LYS A 57 -6.78 -4.19 8.49
C LYS A 57 -6.86 -4.38 6.99
N ILE A 58 -7.48 -5.47 6.58
CA ILE A 58 -7.74 -5.74 5.18
C ILE A 58 -9.21 -5.47 4.93
N ASP A 59 -9.49 -4.75 3.85
CA ASP A 59 -10.85 -4.45 3.47
C ASP A 59 -11.06 -5.01 2.08
N LYS A 60 -12.13 -5.76 1.89
CA LYS A 60 -12.39 -6.35 0.58
C LYS A 60 -13.33 -5.53 -0.25
#